data_3d922ac3571015401d4ec0da38c2a905
#
_entry.id   3d922ac3571015401d4ec0da38c2a905
#
_cell.length_a   1.000
_cell.length_b   1.000
_cell.length_c   1.000
_cell.angle_alpha   90.00
_cell.angle_beta   90.00
_cell.angle_gamma   90.00
#
_symmetry.space_group_name_H-M   'P 1'
#
loop_
_entity.id
_entity.type
_entity.pdbx_description
1 polymer ?
#
loop_
_entity_poly.entity_id
_entity_poly.type
_entity_poly.pdbx_seq_one_letter_code
_entity_poly.pdbx_strand_id
1 'polypeptide(L)'
;MNKDNLKNSSPIQKSTLSVFQIAVMTTISVASLRTLPPMAEEGRASILMYIIPAILFLVPTSLVSAEFATTYKGGVYVWIREAFGNRMGFVAIWLQWVQNVVWYPVQLAFVAAALAFTINRGDLSNSGLFTAIVIIVVYWFSTFLAFKGGNLFA
;
A
#
# COMPACT_ATOMS: atom_id res chain seq x y z
N MET A 1 21.18 33.73 -28.19
CA MET A 1 20.58 32.62 -27.45
C MET A 1 21.21 31.36 -28.02
N ASN A 2 22.17 30.76 -27.26
CA ASN A 2 23.13 29.78 -27.75
C ASN A 2 22.47 28.40 -27.90
N LYS A 3 22.54 27.81 -29.10
CA LYS A 3 21.96 26.50 -29.46
C LYS A 3 22.65 25.30 -28.76
N ASP A 4 23.75 25.55 -28.04
CA ASP A 4 24.51 24.51 -27.38
C ASP A 4 23.93 24.06 -26.03
N ASN A 5 23.02 24.86 -25.43
CA ASN A 5 22.35 24.50 -24.17
C ASN A 5 21.18 23.54 -24.29
N LEU A 6 20.76 23.20 -25.50
CA LEU A 6 19.66 22.25 -25.74
C LEU A 6 20.14 20.78 -25.87
N LYS A 7 21.46 20.55 -25.90
CA LYS A 7 22.04 19.20 -26.05
C LYS A 7 22.37 18.51 -24.73
N ASN A 8 22.30 19.20 -23.59
CA ASN A 8 22.65 18.67 -22.27
C ASN A 8 21.44 18.38 -21.36
N SER A 9 20.23 18.35 -21.90
CA SER A 9 19.14 17.67 -21.18
C SER A 9 19.39 16.17 -21.28
N SER A 10 20.05 15.61 -20.29
CA SER A 10 20.11 14.17 -20.09
C SER A 10 18.68 13.62 -20.24
N PRO A 11 18.46 12.58 -21.08
CA PRO A 11 17.13 12.00 -21.19
C PRO A 11 16.74 11.55 -19.80
N ILE A 12 15.59 12.03 -19.32
CA ILE A 12 14.95 11.50 -18.11
C ILE A 12 14.84 10.00 -18.37
N GLN A 13 15.74 9.25 -17.76
CA GLN A 13 15.76 7.79 -17.85
C GLN A 13 14.44 7.34 -17.22
N LYS A 14 13.45 7.08 -18.07
CA LYS A 14 12.19 6.47 -17.64
C LYS A 14 12.57 5.08 -17.13
N SER A 15 12.77 4.99 -15.82
CA SER A 15 12.89 3.72 -15.13
C SER A 15 11.55 2.99 -15.32
N THR A 16 11.48 2.16 -16.34
CA THR A 16 10.33 1.29 -16.58
C THR A 16 10.47 0.13 -15.61
N LEU A 17 9.70 0.20 -14.52
CA LEU A 17 9.62 -0.92 -13.59
C LEU A 17 9.15 -2.17 -14.35
N SER A 18 9.83 -3.27 -14.15
CA SER A 18 9.43 -4.57 -14.69
C SER A 18 8.08 -4.98 -14.09
N VAL A 19 7.26 -5.69 -14.86
CA VAL A 19 6.00 -6.28 -14.39
C VAL A 19 6.21 -7.10 -13.12
N PHE A 20 7.31 -7.84 -13.05
CA PHE A 20 7.69 -8.60 -11.86
C PHE A 20 7.95 -7.71 -10.64
N GLN A 21 8.66 -6.59 -10.81
CA GLN A 21 8.90 -5.63 -9.73
C GLN A 21 7.59 -5.03 -9.21
N ILE A 22 6.69 -4.64 -10.11
CA ILE A 22 5.37 -4.11 -9.75
C ILE A 22 4.56 -5.18 -8.99
N ALA A 23 4.54 -6.42 -9.47
CA ALA A 23 3.84 -7.52 -8.82
C ALA A 23 4.38 -7.79 -7.41
N VAL A 24 5.71 -7.84 -7.24
CA VAL A 24 6.34 -8.02 -5.93
C VAL A 24 6.03 -6.86 -4.99
N MET A 25 6.15 -5.62 -5.45
CA MET A 25 5.82 -4.43 -4.64
C MET A 25 4.35 -4.43 -4.20
N THR A 26 3.44 -4.77 -5.09
CA THR A 26 2.01 -4.86 -4.77
C THR A 26 1.75 -5.99 -3.76
N THR A 27 2.36 -7.14 -3.95
CA THR A 27 2.22 -8.28 -3.03
C THR A 27 2.72 -7.91 -1.63
N ILE A 28 3.90 -7.30 -1.52
CA ILE A 28 4.46 -6.86 -0.22
C ILE A 28 3.56 -5.82 0.46
N SER A 29 2.94 -4.92 -0.32
CA SER A 29 2.05 -3.89 0.21
C SER A 29 0.73 -4.44 0.76
N VAL A 30 0.25 -5.58 0.24
CA VAL A 30 -1.03 -6.18 0.62
C VAL A 30 -0.86 -7.37 1.56
N ALA A 31 0.22 -8.15 1.39
CA ALA A 31 0.49 -9.33 2.22
C ALA A 31 0.80 -8.90 3.66
N SER A 32 -0.04 -9.34 4.59
CA SER A 32 0.10 -9.03 6.02
C SER A 32 0.28 -10.30 6.84
N LEU A 33 1.36 -10.36 7.61
CA LEU A 33 1.60 -11.46 8.57
C LEU A 33 0.51 -11.52 9.66
N ARG A 34 -0.22 -10.44 9.87
CA ARG A 34 -1.34 -10.36 10.81
C ARG A 34 -2.46 -11.36 10.51
N THR A 35 -2.63 -11.73 9.26
CA THR A 35 -3.68 -12.66 8.83
C THR A 35 -3.33 -14.13 9.08
N LEU A 36 -2.06 -14.46 9.36
CA LEU A 36 -1.62 -15.83 9.56
C LEU A 36 -2.21 -16.52 10.81
N PRO A 37 -2.27 -15.88 12.00
CA PRO A 37 -2.84 -16.51 13.18
C PRO A 37 -4.30 -16.93 13.00
N PRO A 38 -5.23 -16.07 12.56
CA PRO A 38 -6.61 -16.47 12.28
C PRO A 38 -6.71 -17.59 11.23
N MET A 39 -5.87 -17.56 10.19
CA MET A 39 -5.83 -18.63 9.20
C MET A 39 -5.40 -19.98 9.79
N ALA A 40 -4.48 -19.97 10.74
CA ALA A 40 -4.02 -21.18 11.40
C ALA A 40 -5.13 -21.80 12.28
N GLU A 41 -5.95 -20.96 12.92
CA GLU A 41 -7.12 -21.41 13.72
C GLU A 41 -8.20 -22.05 12.86
N GLU A 42 -8.44 -21.52 11.65
CA GLU A 42 -9.41 -22.02 10.67
C GLU A 42 -8.96 -23.36 10.04
N GLY A 43 -7.69 -23.68 10.09
CA GLY A 43 -7.12 -24.91 9.55
C GLY A 43 -7.40 -25.09 8.05
N ARG A 44 -7.89 -26.29 7.63
CA ARG A 44 -8.14 -26.58 6.21
C ARG A 44 -9.27 -25.79 5.59
N ALA A 45 -10.20 -25.26 6.40
CA ALA A 45 -11.30 -24.44 5.90
C ALA A 45 -10.80 -23.10 5.34
N SER A 46 -9.67 -22.60 5.80
CA SER A 46 -9.04 -21.37 5.30
C SER A 46 -8.77 -21.42 3.79
N ILE A 47 -8.42 -22.58 3.24
CA ILE A 47 -8.18 -22.76 1.80
C ILE A 47 -9.42 -22.38 0.98
N LEU A 48 -10.58 -22.90 1.37
CA LEU A 48 -11.85 -22.60 0.68
C LEU A 48 -12.27 -21.15 0.88
N MET A 49 -12.08 -20.62 2.10
CA MET A 49 -12.38 -19.21 2.42
C MET A 49 -11.56 -18.21 1.60
N TYR A 50 -10.36 -18.58 1.12
CA TYR A 50 -9.55 -17.75 0.25
C TYR A 50 -9.78 -18.01 -1.23
N ILE A 51 -9.93 -19.25 -1.65
CA ILE A 51 -10.11 -19.60 -3.07
C ILE A 51 -11.43 -19.04 -3.61
N ILE A 52 -12.53 -19.20 -2.87
CA ILE A 52 -13.85 -18.77 -3.34
C ILE A 52 -13.88 -17.24 -3.57
N PRO A 53 -13.50 -16.38 -2.62
CA PRO A 53 -13.44 -14.95 -2.87
C PRO A 53 -12.38 -14.55 -3.91
N ALA A 54 -11.27 -15.29 -4.02
CA ALA A 54 -10.28 -15.01 -5.04
C ALA A 54 -10.86 -15.20 -6.45
N ILE A 55 -11.58 -16.27 -6.70
CA ILE A 55 -12.17 -16.54 -8.01
C ILE A 55 -13.35 -15.59 -8.29
N LEU A 56 -14.25 -15.41 -7.32
CA LEU A 56 -15.50 -14.67 -7.53
C LEU A 56 -15.31 -13.15 -7.45
N PHE A 57 -14.35 -12.67 -6.72
CA PHE A 57 -14.15 -11.23 -6.46
C PHE A 57 -12.81 -10.72 -6.96
N LEU A 58 -11.68 -11.33 -6.56
CA LEU A 58 -10.36 -10.82 -6.88
C LEU A 58 -10.08 -10.88 -8.39
N VAL A 59 -10.38 -11.98 -9.06
CA VAL A 59 -10.13 -12.12 -10.51
C VAL A 59 -10.97 -11.12 -11.31
N PRO A 60 -12.31 -11.00 -11.15
CA PRO A 60 -13.09 -10.03 -11.89
C PRO A 60 -12.68 -8.58 -11.61
N THR A 61 -12.44 -8.22 -10.34
CA THR A 61 -12.06 -6.84 -9.99
C THR A 61 -10.67 -6.48 -10.52
N SER A 62 -9.73 -7.42 -10.53
CA SER A 62 -8.39 -7.17 -11.10
C SER A 62 -8.42 -7.00 -12.61
N LEU A 63 -9.25 -7.77 -13.33
CA LEU A 63 -9.44 -7.60 -14.77
C LEU A 63 -10.07 -6.25 -15.12
N VAL A 64 -11.12 -5.86 -14.41
CA VAL A 64 -11.76 -4.54 -14.57
C VAL A 64 -10.77 -3.40 -14.27
N SER A 65 -9.99 -3.53 -13.21
CA SER A 65 -8.97 -2.54 -12.84
C SER A 65 -7.86 -2.44 -13.91
N ALA A 66 -7.45 -3.55 -14.49
CA ALA A 66 -6.48 -3.58 -15.58
C ALA A 66 -7.01 -2.88 -16.83
N GLU A 67 -8.26 -3.10 -17.18
CA GLU A 67 -8.92 -2.43 -18.31
C GLU A 67 -9.00 -0.91 -18.08
N PHE A 68 -9.44 -0.48 -16.91
CA PHE A 68 -9.45 0.94 -16.56
C PHE A 68 -8.06 1.56 -16.57
N ALA A 69 -7.04 0.88 -16.09
CA ALA A 69 -5.68 1.38 -16.07
C ALA A 69 -5.08 1.56 -17.47
N THR A 70 -5.49 0.74 -18.43
CA THR A 70 -5.06 0.87 -19.84
C THR A 70 -5.81 1.96 -20.58
N THR A 71 -7.10 2.12 -20.29
CA THR A 71 -7.99 3.08 -20.99
C THR A 71 -7.85 4.50 -20.43
N TYR A 72 -7.83 4.64 -19.11
CA TYR A 72 -7.82 5.95 -18.43
C TYR A 72 -6.51 6.14 -17.65
N LYS A 73 -5.63 6.98 -18.16
CA LYS A 73 -4.39 7.36 -17.47
C LYS A 73 -4.70 8.38 -16.37
N GLY A 74 -4.50 8.01 -15.10
CA GLY A 74 -4.68 8.93 -13.97
C GLY A 74 -5.29 8.30 -12.71
N GLY A 75 -5.49 6.97 -12.70
CA GLY A 75 -5.93 6.22 -11.52
C GLY A 75 -7.39 6.46 -11.13
N VAL A 76 -7.74 6.05 -9.92
CA VAL A 76 -9.12 6.01 -9.38
C VAL A 76 -9.86 7.35 -9.51
N TYR A 77 -9.16 8.47 -9.32
CA TYR A 77 -9.77 9.79 -9.48
C TYR A 77 -10.36 9.98 -10.89
N VAL A 78 -9.57 9.69 -11.92
CA VAL A 78 -9.99 9.88 -13.32
C VAL A 78 -11.10 8.91 -13.66
N TRP A 79 -11.02 7.67 -13.22
CA TRP A 79 -12.04 6.65 -13.48
C TRP A 79 -13.41 7.07 -12.94
N ILE A 80 -13.46 7.54 -11.70
CA ILE A 80 -14.72 7.97 -11.08
C ILE A 80 -15.19 9.31 -11.65
N ARG A 81 -14.28 10.22 -11.96
CA ARG A 81 -14.62 11.51 -12.57
C ARG A 81 -15.26 11.33 -13.94
N GLU A 82 -14.72 10.46 -14.78
CA GLU A 82 -15.27 10.20 -16.11
C GLU A 82 -16.65 9.52 -16.06
N ALA A 83 -16.88 8.65 -15.07
CA ALA A 83 -18.14 7.95 -14.90
C ALA A 83 -19.23 8.80 -14.20
N PHE A 84 -18.88 9.56 -13.17
CA PHE A 84 -19.83 10.20 -12.26
C PHE A 84 -19.63 11.71 -12.08
N GLY A 85 -18.66 12.29 -12.78
CA GLY A 85 -18.36 13.70 -12.73
C GLY A 85 -17.38 14.12 -11.62
N ASN A 86 -17.00 15.39 -11.68
CA ASN A 86 -15.87 15.95 -10.90
C ASN A 86 -16.08 15.88 -9.37
N ARG A 87 -17.33 16.07 -8.90
CA ARG A 87 -17.65 16.03 -7.48
C ARG A 87 -17.43 14.62 -6.88
N MET A 88 -17.87 13.60 -7.61
CA MET A 88 -17.71 12.21 -7.17
C MET A 88 -16.26 11.74 -7.25
N GLY A 89 -15.49 12.19 -8.25
CA GLY A 89 -14.04 11.97 -8.31
C GLY A 89 -13.33 12.51 -7.07
N PHE A 90 -13.67 13.72 -6.63
CA PHE A 90 -13.11 14.29 -5.40
C PHE A 90 -13.50 13.48 -4.16
N VAL A 91 -14.78 13.12 -4.01
CA VAL A 91 -15.27 12.32 -2.87
C VAL A 91 -14.53 10.98 -2.79
N ALA A 92 -14.29 10.33 -3.92
CA ALA A 92 -13.57 9.05 -3.96
C ALA A 92 -12.14 9.16 -3.42
N ILE A 93 -11.39 10.19 -3.82
CA ILE A 93 -10.04 10.42 -3.32
C ILE A 93 -10.05 10.80 -1.84
N TRP A 94 -11.02 11.60 -1.40
CA TRP A 94 -11.18 11.95 -0.01
C TRP A 94 -11.46 10.72 0.85
N LEU A 95 -12.35 9.82 0.42
CA LEU A 95 -12.63 8.56 1.11
C LEU A 95 -11.42 7.64 1.14
N GLN A 96 -10.64 7.57 0.06
CA GLN A 96 -9.39 6.81 0.01
C GLN A 96 -8.37 7.37 1.00
N TRP A 97 -8.27 8.69 1.12
CA TRP A 97 -7.42 9.33 2.12
C TRP A 97 -7.86 8.98 3.56
N VAL A 98 -9.16 9.10 3.86
CA VAL A 98 -9.73 8.72 5.17
C VAL A 98 -9.42 7.26 5.50
N GLN A 99 -9.62 6.35 4.54
CA GLN A 99 -9.27 4.94 4.69
C GLN A 99 -7.81 4.75 5.09
N ASN A 100 -6.88 5.42 4.43
CA ASN A 100 -5.46 5.32 4.73
C ASN A 100 -5.12 5.84 6.12
N VAL A 101 -5.72 6.97 6.54
CA VAL A 101 -5.53 7.55 7.88
C VAL A 101 -5.93 6.57 8.98
N VAL A 102 -6.98 5.78 8.77
CA VAL A 102 -7.42 4.76 9.73
C VAL A 102 -6.57 3.49 9.64
N TRP A 103 -6.24 3.07 8.42
CA TRP A 103 -5.58 1.78 8.18
C TRP A 103 -4.13 1.74 8.67
N TYR A 104 -3.35 2.81 8.46
CA TYR A 104 -1.95 2.85 8.88
C TYR A 104 -1.72 2.67 10.39
N PRO A 105 -2.44 3.37 11.29
CA PRO A 105 -2.29 3.15 12.73
C PRO A 105 -2.63 1.72 13.16
N VAL A 106 -3.61 1.09 12.54
CA VAL A 106 -3.97 -0.31 12.83
C VAL A 106 -2.83 -1.27 12.48
N GLN A 107 -2.18 -1.07 11.36
CA GLN A 107 -1.02 -1.89 10.96
C GLN A 107 0.18 -1.64 11.87
N LEU A 108 0.44 -0.41 12.23
CA LEU A 108 1.55 -0.06 13.14
C LEU A 108 1.30 -0.54 14.58
N ALA A 109 0.05 -0.61 15.04
CA ALA A 109 -0.29 -1.19 16.32
C ALA A 109 0.06 -2.69 16.38
N PHE A 110 -0.12 -3.42 15.27
CA PHE A 110 0.35 -4.81 15.18
C PHE A 110 1.87 -4.91 15.30
N VAL A 111 2.62 -3.99 14.67
CA VAL A 111 4.09 -3.93 14.82
C VAL A 111 4.48 -3.69 16.28
N ALA A 112 3.78 -2.79 16.98
CA ALA A 112 4.02 -2.54 18.41
C ALA A 112 3.78 -3.79 19.26
N ALA A 113 2.70 -4.52 19.02
CA ALA A 113 2.42 -5.78 19.70
C ALA A 113 3.52 -6.83 19.42
N ALA A 114 3.91 -7.00 18.16
CA ALA A 114 4.99 -7.91 17.77
C ALA A 114 6.32 -7.58 18.47
N LEU A 115 6.66 -6.29 18.56
CA LEU A 115 7.83 -5.84 19.31
C LEU A 115 7.74 -6.17 20.79
N ALA A 116 6.59 -5.95 21.45
CA ALA A 116 6.38 -6.28 22.85
C ALA A 116 6.62 -7.76 23.12
N PHE A 117 6.13 -8.65 22.26
CA PHE A 117 6.38 -10.08 22.37
C PHE A 117 7.85 -10.45 22.09
N THR A 118 8.50 -9.82 21.14
CA THR A 118 9.91 -10.06 20.80
C THR A 118 10.84 -9.74 21.97
N ILE A 119 10.56 -8.66 22.73
CA ILE A 119 11.32 -8.30 23.93
C ILE A 119 10.86 -9.05 25.20
N ASN A 120 10.02 -10.06 25.03
CA ASN A 120 9.46 -10.88 26.11
C ASN A 120 8.67 -10.07 27.18
N ARG A 121 8.04 -8.97 26.76
CA ARG A 121 7.23 -8.07 27.57
C ARG A 121 5.82 -7.93 26.98
N GLY A 122 5.11 -9.08 26.87
CA GLY A 122 3.76 -9.12 26.32
C GLY A 122 2.74 -8.21 27.03
N ASP A 123 3.00 -7.86 28.29
CA ASP A 123 2.25 -6.88 29.07
C ASP A 123 2.21 -5.49 28.39
N LEU A 124 3.28 -5.11 27.69
CA LEU A 124 3.37 -3.84 26.96
C LEU A 124 2.44 -3.77 25.75
N SER A 125 2.04 -4.92 25.20
CA SER A 125 1.11 -4.94 24.04
C SER A 125 -0.25 -4.32 24.37
N ASN A 126 -0.65 -4.35 25.66
CA ASN A 126 -1.88 -3.73 26.13
C ASN A 126 -1.71 -2.27 26.62
N SER A 127 -0.46 -1.77 26.59
CA SER A 127 -0.17 -0.40 26.98
C SER A 127 -0.39 0.56 25.81
N GLY A 128 -1.41 1.40 25.90
CA GLY A 128 -1.69 2.42 24.87
C GLY A 128 -0.54 3.40 24.66
N LEU A 129 0.21 3.75 25.74
CA LEU A 129 1.37 4.64 25.64
C LEU A 129 2.51 3.99 24.86
N PHE A 130 2.84 2.74 25.14
CA PHE A 130 3.85 2.00 24.41
C PHE A 130 3.51 1.90 22.92
N THR A 131 2.27 1.52 22.63
CA THR A 131 1.77 1.44 21.25
C THR A 131 1.86 2.77 20.53
N ALA A 132 1.46 3.88 21.16
CA ALA A 132 1.53 5.21 20.57
C ALA A 132 2.99 5.64 20.28
N ILE A 133 3.93 5.39 21.20
CA ILE A 133 5.35 5.71 21.00
C ILE A 133 5.91 4.91 19.82
N VAL A 134 5.64 3.61 19.77
CA VAL A 134 6.13 2.75 18.66
C VAL A 134 5.55 3.20 17.32
N ILE A 135 4.26 3.52 17.26
CA ILE A 135 3.61 4.04 16.04
C ILE A 135 4.32 5.30 15.56
N ILE A 136 4.53 6.28 16.44
CA ILE A 136 5.17 7.55 16.09
C ILE A 136 6.61 7.30 15.60
N VAL A 137 7.39 6.51 16.32
CA VAL A 137 8.79 6.23 15.97
C VAL A 137 8.89 5.51 14.62
N VAL A 138 8.11 4.45 14.41
CA VAL A 138 8.16 3.67 13.16
C VAL A 138 7.65 4.51 11.98
N TYR A 139 6.58 5.29 12.17
CA TYR A 139 6.05 6.17 11.15
C TYR A 139 7.07 7.22 10.69
N TRP A 140 7.67 7.96 11.64
CA TRP A 140 8.67 8.97 11.31
C TRP A 140 9.95 8.38 10.74
N PHE A 141 10.40 7.24 11.26
CA PHE A 141 11.55 6.53 10.72
C PHE A 141 11.32 6.11 9.27
N SER A 142 10.17 5.50 8.98
CA SER A 142 9.80 5.10 7.61
C SER A 142 9.66 6.30 6.68
N THR A 143 9.07 7.40 7.17
CA THR A 143 8.95 8.65 6.41
C THR A 143 10.34 9.23 6.08
N PHE A 144 11.24 9.24 7.05
CA PHE A 144 12.62 9.73 6.86
C PHE A 144 13.39 8.86 5.85
N LEU A 145 13.23 7.53 5.93
CA LEU A 145 13.80 6.62 4.94
C LEU A 145 13.23 6.87 3.54
N ALA A 146 11.93 7.12 3.42
CA ALA A 146 11.29 7.41 2.15
C ALA A 146 11.82 8.70 1.52
N PHE A 147 12.08 9.73 2.31
CA PHE A 147 12.73 10.97 1.81
C PHE A 147 14.16 10.74 1.32
N LYS A 148 14.92 9.87 1.98
CA LYS A 148 16.27 9.50 1.52
C LYS A 148 16.25 8.46 0.40
N GLY A 149 15.23 7.64 0.35
CA GLY A 149 15.13 6.48 -0.52
C GLY A 149 14.88 6.80 -1.98
N GLY A 150 14.48 8.02 -2.33
CA GLY A 150 14.38 8.45 -3.72
C GLY A 150 15.68 8.27 -4.52
N ASN A 151 16.83 8.26 -3.83
CA ASN A 151 18.14 8.00 -4.42
C ASN A 151 18.59 6.53 -4.30
N LEU A 152 17.85 5.69 -3.56
CA LEU A 152 18.21 4.28 -3.33
C LEU A 152 17.43 3.34 -4.27
N PHE A 153 16.33 3.83 -4.85
CA PHE A 153 15.47 3.06 -5.77
C PHE A 153 15.49 3.59 -7.21
N ALA A 154 16.29 4.63 -7.47
CA ALA A 154 16.62 5.15 -8.80
C ALA A 154 17.92 4.55 -9.30
#